data_030608e63ade3367978be511cffc7359
#
_entry.id   030608e63ade3367978be511cffc7359
#
_cell.length_a   1.000
_cell.length_b   1.000
_cell.length_c   1.000
_cell.angle_alpha   90.00
_cell.angle_beta   90.00
_cell.angle_gamma   90.00
#
_symmetry.space_group_name_H-M   'P 1'
#
loop_
_entity.id
_entity.type
_entity.pdbx_description
1 polymer ?
#
loop_
_entity_poly.entity_id
_entity_poly.type
_entity_poly.pdbx_seq_one_letter_code
_entity_poly.pdbx_strand_id
1 'polypeptide(L)'
;MKRLIFSLLLLGLALGAKQSKPNVILLMGDDHGWEEVGYNGHPYVKTPFLDEMAAAGLRLDNFYAQPSCSPTRGNVLTGRHPNRYGIFRPGYSIRPKEITIAHLLKGAGYVTAHFGKWHVGPVKKSSPTNPGAMGFDHWLSHDNFFEMDPVFSLNGGPPKQFFGESSEIIVDEAMKYIEKKKDSEQPFLLVIWYGSPHEPYSGFETDLELYRDLPKKYAETQVSLTSNETGRKVKRPLRDVLIERYAEITAMDRSIGKLRNGLKTLGLKDNTLLWYCGDNGIPPSGLRESRFRGLKGKVYENGIRVPAVIEWPAGIPKPLVSPVSTVTSDILPTLCKLAGATLPDVPLDGINLVPMLAGEMKKRSTPISIWNFPVETSQGGKPYIDPELQKGTTPLVKQMRGLFTRNFRNDHHPKITKGNFNGARAIISGDYKLVIDGDKNTGVELFNLKEDSAETNNLAKSQADLAKKLQLQLRNWQTSVLNSLMEADYK
;
A
#
# COMPACT_ATOMS: atom_id res chain seq x y z
N MET A 1 -35.69 -13.57 -69.70
CA MET A 1 -34.89 -14.31 -68.72
C MET A 1 -34.28 -13.31 -67.70
N LYS A 2 -34.94 -13.10 -66.55
CA LYS A 2 -34.51 -12.20 -65.48
C LYS A 2 -33.86 -13.08 -64.39
N ARG A 3 -32.56 -12.89 -64.15
CA ARG A 3 -31.85 -13.53 -63.05
C ARG A 3 -32.09 -12.72 -61.78
N LEU A 4 -32.75 -13.28 -60.78
CA LEU A 4 -32.82 -12.80 -59.41
C LEU A 4 -31.52 -13.19 -58.71
N ILE A 5 -30.79 -12.18 -58.21
CA ILE A 5 -29.66 -12.37 -57.31
C ILE A 5 -30.20 -12.24 -55.87
N PHE A 6 -30.20 -13.36 -55.13
CA PHE A 6 -30.47 -13.39 -53.69
C PHE A 6 -29.18 -13.03 -52.93
N SER A 7 -29.12 -11.82 -52.36
CA SER A 7 -28.08 -11.46 -51.42
C SER A 7 -28.48 -11.95 -50.03
N LEU A 8 -27.82 -13.00 -49.54
CA LEU A 8 -27.90 -13.42 -48.13
C LEU A 8 -27.11 -12.40 -47.29
N LEU A 9 -27.82 -11.57 -46.53
CA LEU A 9 -27.23 -10.81 -45.41
C LEU A 9 -26.99 -11.80 -44.25
N LEU A 10 -25.75 -12.19 -44.03
CA LEU A 10 -25.28 -12.81 -42.79
C LEU A 10 -25.22 -11.72 -41.70
N LEU A 11 -26.30 -11.61 -40.90
CA LEU A 11 -26.29 -10.88 -39.63
C LEU A 11 -25.45 -11.69 -38.65
N GLY A 12 -24.15 -11.36 -38.52
CA GLY A 12 -23.31 -11.89 -37.46
C GLY A 12 -23.79 -11.35 -36.10
N LEU A 13 -24.54 -12.18 -35.36
CA LEU A 13 -24.76 -11.99 -33.93
C LEU A 13 -23.38 -12.04 -33.24
N ALA A 14 -22.77 -10.88 -33.06
CA ALA A 14 -21.71 -10.73 -32.08
C ALA A 14 -22.34 -10.96 -30.70
N LEU A 15 -22.40 -12.21 -30.25
CA LEU A 15 -22.54 -12.54 -28.83
C LEU A 15 -21.42 -11.82 -28.15
N GLY A 16 -21.71 -10.70 -27.47
CA GLY A 16 -20.79 -10.00 -26.63
C GLY A 16 -20.24 -11.00 -25.59
N ALA A 17 -19.05 -11.52 -25.82
CA ALA A 17 -18.36 -12.36 -24.87
C ALA A 17 -18.32 -11.58 -23.57
N LYS A 18 -19.01 -12.08 -22.53
CA LYS A 18 -18.98 -11.51 -21.18
C LYS A 18 -17.51 -11.46 -20.79
N GLN A 19 -16.95 -10.26 -20.74
CA GLN A 19 -15.53 -10.08 -20.41
C GLN A 19 -15.26 -10.84 -19.12
N SER A 20 -14.36 -11.82 -19.15
CA SER A 20 -14.04 -12.63 -17.98
C SER A 20 -13.47 -11.71 -16.90
N LYS A 21 -13.88 -11.93 -15.64
CA LYS A 21 -13.34 -11.18 -14.50
C LYS A 21 -11.80 -11.28 -14.48
N PRO A 22 -11.06 -10.17 -14.29
CA PRO A 22 -9.61 -10.22 -14.28
C PRO A 22 -9.10 -10.97 -13.05
N ASN A 23 -7.98 -11.66 -13.18
CA ASN A 23 -7.14 -11.97 -12.04
C ASN A 23 -6.57 -10.67 -11.48
N VAL A 24 -6.34 -10.61 -10.18
CA VAL A 24 -5.83 -9.42 -9.49
C VAL A 24 -4.62 -9.80 -8.65
N ILE A 25 -3.53 -9.05 -8.80
CA ILE A 25 -2.36 -9.13 -7.94
C ILE A 25 -2.02 -7.73 -7.43
N LEU A 26 -2.08 -7.55 -6.11
CA LEU A 26 -1.68 -6.32 -5.43
C LEU A 26 -0.27 -6.48 -4.89
N LEU A 27 0.66 -5.68 -5.37
CA LEU A 27 2.06 -5.65 -4.99
C LEU A 27 2.32 -4.40 -4.14
N MET A 28 3.05 -4.53 -3.01
CA MET A 28 3.35 -3.37 -2.16
C MET A 28 4.76 -3.46 -1.58
N GLY A 29 5.59 -2.46 -1.93
CA GLY A 29 6.89 -2.24 -1.28
C GLY A 29 6.73 -1.60 0.09
N ASP A 30 7.61 -1.95 1.04
CA ASP A 30 7.61 -1.44 2.41
C ASP A 30 8.63 -0.31 2.57
N ASP A 31 8.19 0.88 2.94
CA ASP A 31 9.02 2.09 2.98
C ASP A 31 9.56 2.54 1.60
N HIS A 32 8.87 2.22 0.51
CA HIS A 32 9.31 2.55 -0.85
C HIS A 32 8.75 3.93 -1.26
N GLY A 33 9.62 4.94 -1.22
CA GLY A 33 9.28 6.33 -1.53
C GLY A 33 9.09 6.60 -3.03
N TRP A 34 8.32 7.65 -3.36
CA TRP A 34 7.96 8.00 -4.74
C TRP A 34 9.15 8.15 -5.68
N GLU A 35 10.27 8.71 -5.19
CA GLU A 35 11.47 8.96 -5.99
C GLU A 35 12.34 7.72 -6.19
N GLU A 36 12.12 6.62 -5.46
CA GLU A 36 13.01 5.44 -5.45
C GLU A 36 12.69 4.42 -6.55
N VAL A 37 12.30 4.90 -7.73
CA VAL A 37 12.10 4.13 -8.96
C VAL A 37 12.67 4.83 -10.16
N GLY A 38 13.13 4.09 -11.18
CA GLY A 38 13.76 4.63 -12.38
C GLY A 38 12.81 5.53 -13.17
N TYR A 39 11.53 5.13 -13.34
CA TYR A 39 10.55 5.92 -14.11
C TYR A 39 10.20 7.29 -13.48
N ASN A 40 10.52 7.52 -12.20
CA ASN A 40 10.41 8.82 -11.55
C ASN A 40 11.73 9.61 -11.53
N GLY A 41 12.78 9.07 -12.17
CA GLY A 41 14.06 9.75 -12.41
C GLY A 41 15.06 9.62 -11.27
N HIS A 42 15.00 8.53 -10.46
CA HIS A 42 16.03 8.28 -9.45
C HIS A 42 17.42 8.11 -10.12
N PRO A 43 18.47 8.80 -9.64
CA PRO A 43 19.74 8.80 -10.34
C PRO A 43 20.56 7.50 -10.23
N TYR A 44 20.26 6.64 -9.27
CA TYR A 44 21.07 5.46 -8.97
C TYR A 44 20.27 4.16 -8.96
N VAL A 45 19.07 4.12 -8.36
CA VAL A 45 18.30 2.89 -8.17
C VAL A 45 17.91 2.28 -9.52
N LYS A 46 17.99 0.96 -9.60
CA LYS A 46 17.69 0.20 -10.81
C LYS A 46 16.40 -0.59 -10.62
N THR A 47 15.35 -0.18 -11.32
CA THR A 47 14.01 -0.82 -11.28
C THR A 47 13.47 -1.11 -12.68
N PRO A 48 14.22 -1.86 -13.52
CA PRO A 48 13.85 -2.05 -14.93
C PRO A 48 12.45 -2.65 -15.12
N PHE A 49 11.99 -3.54 -14.24
CA PHE A 49 10.68 -4.18 -14.39
C PHE A 49 9.53 -3.29 -13.97
N LEU A 50 9.68 -2.44 -12.94
CA LEU A 50 8.71 -1.39 -12.61
C LEU A 50 8.68 -0.30 -13.69
N ASP A 51 9.83 0.01 -14.29
CA ASP A 51 9.93 0.96 -15.40
C ASP A 51 9.21 0.42 -16.66
N GLU A 52 9.37 -0.88 -16.96
CA GLU A 52 8.60 -1.55 -18.02
C GLU A 52 7.09 -1.56 -17.73
N MET A 53 6.66 -1.81 -16.47
CA MET A 53 5.25 -1.73 -16.09
C MET A 53 4.71 -0.31 -16.29
N ALA A 54 5.47 0.71 -15.92
CA ALA A 54 5.09 2.12 -16.12
C ALA A 54 5.00 2.50 -17.61
N ALA A 55 5.88 1.93 -18.44
CA ALA A 55 5.88 2.14 -19.89
C ALA A 55 4.75 1.39 -20.61
N ALA A 56 4.25 0.27 -20.06
CA ALA A 56 3.24 -0.58 -20.67
C ALA A 56 1.81 -0.34 -20.15
N GLY A 57 1.66 0.21 -18.95
CA GLY A 57 0.41 0.32 -18.21
C GLY A 57 -0.03 1.75 -17.90
N LEU A 58 -0.69 1.92 -16.76
CA LEU A 58 -1.11 3.21 -16.21
C LEU A 58 -0.17 3.63 -15.09
N ARG A 59 0.59 4.70 -15.29
CA ARG A 59 1.38 5.36 -14.26
C ARG A 59 0.53 6.39 -13.51
N LEU A 60 0.50 6.29 -12.19
CA LEU A 60 -0.23 7.18 -11.28
C LEU A 60 0.78 8.15 -10.63
N ASP A 61 0.95 9.35 -11.22
CA ASP A 61 1.97 10.30 -10.77
C ASP A 61 1.68 10.87 -9.38
N ASN A 62 0.40 10.98 -9.00
CA ASN A 62 -0.06 11.52 -7.72
C ASN A 62 -0.81 10.43 -6.93
N PHE A 63 -0.12 9.34 -6.58
CA PHE A 63 -0.69 8.28 -5.75
C PHE A 63 -0.25 8.42 -4.30
N TYR A 64 -1.21 8.37 -3.40
CA TYR A 64 -1.01 8.62 -1.97
C TYR A 64 -1.26 7.38 -1.13
N ALA A 65 -0.49 7.26 -0.05
CA ALA A 65 -0.64 6.24 1.00
C ALA A 65 -0.83 6.93 2.36
N GLN A 66 -1.05 6.15 3.41
CA GLN A 66 -1.00 6.66 4.76
C GLN A 66 0.47 6.92 5.18
N PRO A 67 0.73 7.74 6.21
CA PRO A 67 2.10 8.07 6.60
C PRO A 67 2.93 6.89 7.15
N SER A 68 2.35 5.71 7.31
CA SER A 68 3.04 4.52 7.83
C SER A 68 2.37 3.21 7.43
N CYS A 69 3.11 2.10 7.54
CA CYS A 69 2.81 0.79 6.97
C CYS A 69 1.49 0.14 7.45
N SER A 70 1.26 -0.12 8.75
CA SER A 70 0.00 -0.76 9.20
C SER A 70 -1.26 0.04 8.83
N PRO A 71 -1.29 1.38 9.00
CA PRO A 71 -2.37 2.22 8.50
C PRO A 71 -2.64 2.04 7.01
N THR A 72 -1.62 2.05 6.17
CA THR A 72 -1.79 1.86 4.72
C THR A 72 -2.32 0.47 4.39
N ARG A 73 -1.77 -0.57 5.00
CA ARG A 73 -2.22 -1.96 4.76
C ARG A 73 -3.69 -2.14 5.13
N GLY A 74 -4.12 -1.62 6.29
CA GLY A 74 -5.53 -1.57 6.66
C GLY A 74 -6.38 -0.77 5.67
N ASN A 75 -5.88 0.38 5.20
CA ASN A 75 -6.56 1.23 4.22
C ASN A 75 -6.80 0.52 2.88
N VAL A 76 -5.80 -0.23 2.36
CA VAL A 76 -5.92 -1.07 1.15
C VAL A 76 -6.96 -2.16 1.35
N LEU A 77 -6.92 -2.86 2.49
CA LEU A 77 -7.82 -3.97 2.76
C LEU A 77 -9.29 -3.56 2.84
N THR A 78 -9.57 -2.36 3.39
CA THR A 78 -10.94 -1.96 3.75
C THR A 78 -11.52 -0.85 2.86
N GLY A 79 -10.70 -0.11 2.10
CA GLY A 79 -11.12 1.10 1.40
C GLY A 79 -11.49 2.26 2.34
N ARG A 80 -11.16 2.14 3.63
CA ARG A 80 -11.51 3.06 4.72
C ARG A 80 -10.26 3.62 5.38
N HIS A 81 -10.34 4.85 5.87
CA HIS A 81 -9.23 5.41 6.64
C HIS A 81 -9.00 4.61 7.94
N PRO A 82 -7.75 4.23 8.25
CA PRO A 82 -7.44 3.29 9.33
C PRO A 82 -7.85 3.76 10.73
N ASN A 83 -7.96 5.08 10.95
CA ASN A 83 -8.47 5.64 12.20
C ASN A 83 -9.94 5.28 12.48
N ARG A 84 -10.73 4.90 11.46
CA ARG A 84 -12.13 4.48 11.65
C ARG A 84 -12.28 3.23 12.51
N TYR A 85 -11.26 2.37 12.49
CA TYR A 85 -11.26 1.08 13.19
C TYR A 85 -9.99 0.86 14.01
N GLY A 86 -9.27 1.93 14.35
CA GLY A 86 -8.24 1.94 15.38
C GLY A 86 -6.84 1.47 14.97
N ILE A 87 -6.51 1.39 13.67
CA ILE A 87 -5.11 1.20 13.23
C ILE A 87 -4.43 2.58 13.14
N PHE A 88 -4.00 3.13 14.27
CA PHE A 88 -3.42 4.47 14.31
C PHE A 88 -1.95 4.52 13.87
N ARG A 89 -1.20 3.43 14.09
CA ARG A 89 0.24 3.29 13.79
C ARG A 89 0.65 1.81 13.83
N PRO A 90 1.90 1.46 13.46
CA PRO A 90 2.43 0.10 13.61
C PRO A 90 2.25 -0.45 15.03
N GLY A 91 1.79 -1.72 15.13
CA GLY A 91 1.45 -2.38 16.39
C GLY A 91 -0.04 -2.32 16.76
N TYR A 92 -0.87 -1.71 15.90
CA TYR A 92 -2.32 -1.81 16.01
C TYR A 92 -2.85 -2.81 14.99
N SER A 93 -3.81 -3.63 15.41
CA SER A 93 -4.48 -4.60 14.54
C SER A 93 -5.76 -4.03 13.95
N ILE A 94 -6.20 -4.64 12.84
CA ILE A 94 -7.54 -4.41 12.29
C ILE A 94 -8.61 -4.93 13.26
N ARG A 95 -9.82 -4.37 13.26
CA ARG A 95 -10.94 -4.94 14.01
C ARG A 95 -11.51 -6.16 13.28
N PRO A 96 -11.90 -7.23 14.00
CA PRO A 96 -12.45 -8.44 13.38
C PRO A 96 -13.75 -8.23 12.60
N LYS A 97 -14.48 -7.14 12.87
CA LYS A 97 -15.73 -6.77 12.18
C LYS A 97 -15.51 -6.07 10.83
N GLU A 98 -14.29 -5.66 10.52
CA GLU A 98 -14.01 -5.00 9.24
C GLU A 98 -14.16 -5.97 8.07
N ILE A 99 -14.86 -5.51 7.03
CA ILE A 99 -15.01 -6.23 5.78
C ILE A 99 -13.86 -5.84 4.87
N THR A 100 -13.08 -6.84 4.44
CA THR A 100 -11.91 -6.62 3.61
C THR A 100 -12.19 -6.90 2.14
N ILE A 101 -11.29 -6.44 1.28
CA ILE A 101 -11.30 -6.75 -0.15
C ILE A 101 -11.31 -8.27 -0.42
N ALA A 102 -10.61 -9.06 0.42
CA ALA A 102 -10.59 -10.51 0.28
C ALA A 102 -11.97 -11.13 0.56
N HIS A 103 -12.71 -10.66 1.58
CA HIS A 103 -14.09 -11.08 1.83
C HIS A 103 -15.00 -10.77 0.61
N LEU A 104 -14.90 -9.55 0.07
CA LEU A 104 -15.78 -9.08 -1.02
C LEU A 104 -15.50 -9.82 -2.34
N LEU A 105 -14.22 -9.98 -2.70
CA LEU A 105 -13.87 -10.68 -3.92
C LEU A 105 -14.12 -12.18 -3.80
N LYS A 106 -13.89 -12.79 -2.64
CA LYS A 106 -14.29 -14.18 -2.38
C LYS A 106 -15.81 -14.36 -2.57
N GLY A 107 -16.63 -13.45 -2.05
CA GLY A 107 -18.08 -13.43 -2.29
C GLY A 107 -18.44 -13.26 -3.77
N ALA A 108 -17.56 -12.66 -4.58
CA ALA A 108 -17.69 -12.53 -6.02
C ALA A 108 -17.11 -13.73 -6.81
N GLY A 109 -16.67 -14.80 -6.15
CA GLY A 109 -16.20 -16.05 -6.76
C GLY A 109 -14.68 -16.13 -6.98
N TYR A 110 -13.89 -15.21 -6.39
CA TYR A 110 -12.43 -15.29 -6.43
C TYR A 110 -11.89 -16.29 -5.40
N VAL A 111 -10.78 -16.95 -5.73
CA VAL A 111 -9.89 -17.55 -4.72
C VAL A 111 -8.90 -16.48 -4.25
N THR A 112 -8.54 -16.50 -2.97
CA THR A 112 -7.79 -15.41 -2.34
C THR A 112 -6.54 -15.89 -1.64
N ALA A 113 -5.40 -15.21 -1.82
CA ALA A 113 -4.16 -15.56 -1.14
C ALA A 113 -3.36 -14.32 -0.72
N HIS A 114 -2.60 -14.44 0.39
CA HIS A 114 -1.70 -13.41 0.90
C HIS A 114 -0.29 -13.96 1.09
N PHE A 115 0.72 -13.21 0.62
CA PHE A 115 2.14 -13.54 0.74
C PHE A 115 2.91 -12.37 1.33
N GLY A 116 3.77 -12.65 2.31
CA GLY A 116 4.70 -11.68 2.89
C GLY A 116 4.18 -10.95 4.14
N LYS A 117 4.43 -9.65 4.25
CA LYS A 117 4.16 -8.84 5.45
C LYS A 117 2.68 -8.58 5.67
N TRP A 118 2.11 -9.10 6.75
CA TRP A 118 0.71 -8.83 7.12
C TRP A 118 0.54 -7.50 7.86
N HIS A 119 1.16 -7.35 9.00
CA HIS A 119 1.31 -6.13 9.82
C HIS A 119 0.01 -5.44 10.28
N VAL A 120 -1.15 -6.08 10.17
CA VAL A 120 -2.45 -5.59 10.67
C VAL A 120 -3.09 -6.55 11.69
N GLY A 121 -2.28 -7.43 12.26
CA GLY A 121 -2.63 -8.42 13.27
C GLY A 121 -1.66 -9.60 13.25
N PRO A 122 -1.75 -10.53 14.23
CA PRO A 122 -0.96 -11.75 14.22
C PRO A 122 -1.39 -12.69 13.09
N VAL A 123 -0.40 -13.39 12.49
CA VAL A 123 -0.67 -14.35 11.41
C VAL A 123 -1.11 -15.74 11.90
N LYS A 124 -0.99 -16.03 13.22
CA LYS A 124 -1.36 -17.32 13.82
C LYS A 124 -2.84 -17.64 13.65
N LYS A 125 -3.17 -18.92 13.45
CA LYS A 125 -4.54 -19.39 13.18
C LYS A 125 -5.57 -18.97 14.24
N SER A 126 -5.18 -18.87 15.51
CA SER A 126 -6.08 -18.49 16.61
C SER A 126 -6.40 -17.00 16.68
N SER A 127 -5.66 -16.12 15.97
CA SER A 127 -5.94 -14.69 15.97
C SER A 127 -7.20 -14.38 15.14
N PRO A 128 -8.15 -13.56 15.64
CA PRO A 128 -9.31 -13.15 14.86
C PRO A 128 -8.98 -12.11 13.77
N THR A 129 -7.71 -11.73 13.63
CA THR A 129 -7.23 -10.75 12.66
C THR A 129 -6.10 -11.31 11.77
N ASN A 130 -5.95 -12.65 11.74
CA ASN A 130 -5.04 -13.29 10.80
C ASN A 130 -5.57 -13.17 9.35
N PRO A 131 -4.75 -13.40 8.32
CA PRO A 131 -5.20 -13.29 6.93
C PRO A 131 -6.43 -14.14 6.63
N GLY A 132 -6.54 -15.37 7.19
CA GLY A 132 -7.69 -16.24 6.99
C GLY A 132 -8.98 -15.67 7.57
N ALA A 133 -8.94 -15.13 8.81
CA ALA A 133 -10.06 -14.44 9.42
C ALA A 133 -10.46 -13.17 8.65
N MET A 134 -9.52 -12.59 7.90
CA MET A 134 -9.72 -11.42 7.04
C MET A 134 -10.04 -11.79 5.58
N GLY A 135 -10.46 -13.04 5.31
CA GLY A 135 -11.04 -13.47 4.03
C GLY A 135 -10.09 -14.19 3.07
N PHE A 136 -8.82 -14.38 3.39
CA PHE A 136 -7.88 -15.11 2.53
C PHE A 136 -8.00 -16.64 2.71
N ASP A 137 -8.06 -17.38 1.61
CA ASP A 137 -8.13 -18.85 1.61
C ASP A 137 -6.77 -19.48 1.91
N HIS A 138 -5.69 -18.78 1.53
CA HIS A 138 -4.33 -19.23 1.69
C HIS A 138 -3.42 -18.08 2.11
N TRP A 139 -2.44 -18.33 2.99
CA TRP A 139 -1.43 -17.31 3.31
C TRP A 139 -0.10 -17.92 3.72
N LEU A 140 0.98 -17.32 3.24
CA LEU A 140 2.34 -17.50 3.71
C LEU A 140 2.83 -16.14 4.18
N SER A 141 2.76 -15.88 5.49
CA SER A 141 2.84 -14.51 5.97
C SER A 141 3.71 -14.37 7.21
N HIS A 142 4.18 -13.13 7.41
CA HIS A 142 4.94 -12.69 8.57
C HIS A 142 4.17 -11.60 9.32
N ASP A 143 4.24 -11.60 10.66
CA ASP A 143 3.57 -10.60 11.50
C ASP A 143 4.05 -9.17 11.23
N ASN A 144 5.33 -9.01 10.83
CA ASN A 144 5.97 -7.71 10.65
C ASN A 144 6.90 -7.73 9.41
N PHE A 145 7.99 -6.98 9.42
CA PHE A 145 9.02 -6.97 8.36
C PHE A 145 9.96 -8.17 8.49
N PHE A 146 10.60 -8.51 7.39
CA PHE A 146 11.56 -9.59 7.21
C PHE A 146 12.58 -9.19 6.14
N GLU A 147 13.70 -9.90 6.09
CA GLU A 147 14.81 -9.71 5.16
C GLU A 147 15.29 -11.05 4.59
N MET A 148 16.59 -11.18 4.29
CA MET A 148 17.20 -12.44 3.88
C MET A 148 16.87 -13.58 4.85
N ASP A 149 16.73 -14.78 4.32
CA ASP A 149 16.41 -16.00 5.06
C ASP A 149 15.15 -15.86 5.96
N PRO A 150 14.02 -15.43 5.40
CA PRO A 150 12.84 -15.06 6.16
C PRO A 150 12.16 -16.25 6.83
N VAL A 151 11.46 -15.97 7.93
CA VAL A 151 10.63 -16.94 8.65
C VAL A 151 9.16 -16.63 8.40
N PHE A 152 8.41 -17.55 7.80
CA PHE A 152 6.99 -17.36 7.52
C PHE A 152 6.10 -18.40 8.21
N SER A 153 4.86 -18.02 8.50
CA SER A 153 3.79 -18.92 8.92
C SER A 153 2.88 -19.25 7.73
N LEU A 154 2.75 -20.54 7.43
CA LEU A 154 1.83 -21.05 6.42
C LEU A 154 0.47 -21.32 7.06
N ASN A 155 -0.58 -20.60 6.62
CA ASN A 155 -1.96 -20.76 7.08
C ASN A 155 -2.11 -20.72 8.62
N GLY A 156 -1.27 -19.90 9.28
CA GLY A 156 -1.29 -19.72 10.74
C GLY A 156 -0.66 -20.87 11.53
N GLY A 157 0.01 -21.79 10.88
CA GLY A 157 0.80 -22.86 11.49
C GLY A 157 2.12 -22.37 12.08
N PRO A 158 2.92 -23.28 12.66
CA PRO A 158 4.25 -22.96 13.20
C PRO A 158 5.13 -22.27 12.15
N PRO A 159 5.85 -21.22 12.54
CA PRO A 159 6.75 -20.51 11.62
C PRO A 159 7.87 -21.44 11.11
N LYS A 160 8.22 -21.28 9.84
CA LYS A 160 9.31 -22.02 9.18
C LYS A 160 10.25 -21.04 8.50
N GLN A 161 11.55 -21.32 8.56
CA GLN A 161 12.59 -20.58 7.86
C GLN A 161 12.66 -21.00 6.40
N PHE A 162 12.85 -20.01 5.55
CA PHE A 162 13.19 -20.15 4.14
C PHE A 162 14.59 -19.56 3.94
N PHE A 163 15.32 -19.97 2.90
CA PHE A 163 16.68 -19.52 2.65
C PHE A 163 16.78 -18.80 1.32
N GLY A 164 17.37 -17.60 1.32
CA GLY A 164 17.57 -16.76 0.16
C GLY A 164 16.96 -15.37 0.31
N GLU A 165 16.82 -14.69 -0.82
CA GLU A 165 16.26 -13.33 -0.89
C GLU A 165 14.74 -13.35 -0.70
N SER A 166 14.26 -12.54 0.20
CA SER A 166 12.88 -12.59 0.70
C SER A 166 11.82 -12.26 -0.34
N SER A 167 12.08 -11.28 -1.21
CA SER A 167 11.15 -10.86 -2.26
C SER A 167 10.99 -11.95 -3.33
N GLU A 168 12.09 -12.64 -3.66
CA GLU A 168 12.05 -13.77 -4.60
C GLU A 168 11.30 -14.97 -4.01
N ILE A 169 11.53 -15.27 -2.73
CA ILE A 169 10.86 -16.38 -2.03
C ILE A 169 9.32 -16.19 -2.04
N ILE A 170 8.82 -15.01 -1.66
CA ILE A 170 7.36 -14.80 -1.63
C ILE A 170 6.73 -14.83 -3.01
N VAL A 171 7.46 -14.40 -4.04
CA VAL A 171 6.99 -14.49 -5.44
C VAL A 171 7.02 -15.94 -5.92
N ASP A 172 8.05 -16.73 -5.59
CA ASP A 172 8.10 -18.14 -5.93
C ASP A 172 6.95 -18.93 -5.33
N GLU A 173 6.62 -18.68 -4.06
CA GLU A 173 5.49 -19.32 -3.38
C GLU A 173 4.15 -18.85 -3.97
N ALA A 174 4.04 -17.56 -4.36
CA ALA A 174 2.87 -17.06 -5.06
C ALA A 174 2.73 -17.71 -6.45
N MET A 175 3.83 -17.88 -7.20
CA MET A 175 3.81 -18.57 -8.50
C MET A 175 3.43 -20.03 -8.37
N LYS A 176 3.93 -20.76 -7.37
CA LYS A 176 3.49 -22.14 -7.06
C LYS A 176 1.99 -22.23 -6.77
N TYR A 177 1.43 -21.20 -6.10
CA TYR A 177 -0.01 -21.12 -5.86
C TYR A 177 -0.78 -20.86 -7.15
N ILE A 178 -0.34 -19.92 -8.00
CA ILE A 178 -0.96 -19.61 -9.30
C ILE A 178 -0.95 -20.84 -10.20
N GLU A 179 0.19 -21.56 -10.29
CA GLU A 179 0.33 -22.75 -11.13
C GLU A 179 -0.67 -23.85 -10.75
N LYS A 180 -0.90 -24.06 -9.44
CA LYS A 180 -1.93 -24.99 -8.95
C LYS A 180 -3.34 -24.57 -9.28
N LYS A 181 -3.56 -23.30 -9.63
CA LYS A 181 -4.88 -22.73 -9.94
C LYS A 181 -5.07 -22.38 -11.42
N LYS A 182 -4.04 -22.54 -12.27
CA LYS A 182 -4.04 -22.11 -13.68
C LYS A 182 -5.19 -22.69 -14.50
N ASP A 183 -5.61 -23.94 -14.21
CA ASP A 183 -6.67 -24.63 -14.92
C ASP A 183 -8.07 -24.40 -14.28
N SER A 184 -8.15 -23.54 -13.24
CA SER A 184 -9.41 -23.15 -12.62
C SER A 184 -10.07 -22.02 -13.41
N GLU A 185 -11.38 -22.12 -13.62
CA GLU A 185 -12.17 -21.01 -14.17
C GLU A 185 -12.37 -19.85 -13.18
N GLN A 186 -12.02 -20.05 -11.92
CA GLN A 186 -12.14 -19.03 -10.87
C GLN A 186 -10.98 -18.03 -10.98
N PRO A 187 -11.28 -16.72 -11.05
CA PRO A 187 -10.24 -15.71 -10.95
C PRO A 187 -9.62 -15.70 -9.55
N PHE A 188 -8.40 -15.19 -9.45
CA PHE A 188 -7.72 -15.06 -8.15
C PHE A 188 -7.48 -13.60 -7.75
N LEU A 189 -7.49 -13.36 -6.43
CA LEU A 189 -6.92 -12.19 -5.78
C LEU A 189 -5.68 -12.64 -5.00
N LEU A 190 -4.51 -12.19 -5.42
CA LEU A 190 -3.28 -12.34 -4.64
C LEU A 190 -2.84 -10.98 -4.10
N VAL A 191 -2.44 -10.97 -2.84
CA VAL A 191 -1.82 -9.83 -2.17
C VAL A 191 -0.40 -10.23 -1.82
N ILE A 192 0.59 -9.61 -2.47
CA ILE A 192 2.02 -9.87 -2.27
C ILE A 192 2.64 -8.60 -1.68
N TRP A 193 2.85 -8.61 -0.37
CA TRP A 193 3.39 -7.50 0.37
C TRP A 193 4.82 -7.77 0.81
N TYR A 194 5.74 -7.03 0.21
CA TYR A 194 7.17 -7.18 0.45
C TYR A 194 7.59 -6.74 1.85
N GLY A 195 8.72 -7.27 2.34
CA GLY A 195 9.47 -6.73 3.47
C GLY A 195 10.39 -5.59 3.05
N SER A 196 10.86 -5.64 1.81
CA SER A 196 11.81 -4.69 1.21
C SER A 196 11.12 -3.42 0.68
N PRO A 197 11.82 -2.29 0.72
CA PRO A 197 13.11 -2.01 1.34
C PRO A 197 13.02 -1.42 2.78
N HIS A 198 12.41 -2.12 3.74
CA HIS A 198 12.33 -1.69 5.14
C HIS A 198 13.58 -2.14 5.94
N GLU A 199 14.11 -1.30 6.83
CA GLU A 199 15.20 -1.71 7.74
C GLU A 199 14.80 -2.93 8.62
N PRO A 200 15.73 -3.88 8.88
CA PRO A 200 17.15 -3.89 8.53
C PRO A 200 17.37 -4.18 7.05
N TYR A 201 18.46 -3.62 6.52
CA TYR A 201 18.80 -3.79 5.11
C TYR A 201 19.80 -4.92 4.94
N SER A 202 19.62 -5.71 3.87
CA SER A 202 20.49 -6.79 3.48
C SER A 202 20.40 -7.01 1.96
N GLY A 203 21.23 -7.87 1.40
CA GLY A 203 21.17 -8.18 -0.03
C GLY A 203 22.23 -9.21 -0.43
N PHE A 204 22.05 -9.85 -1.58
CA PHE A 204 23.11 -10.64 -2.18
C PHE A 204 24.29 -9.74 -2.61
N GLU A 205 25.51 -10.28 -2.52
CA GLU A 205 26.70 -9.54 -2.94
C GLU A 205 26.61 -9.02 -4.38
N THR A 206 26.00 -9.79 -5.27
CA THR A 206 25.73 -9.38 -6.67
C THR A 206 24.86 -8.14 -6.79
N ASP A 207 23.90 -7.93 -5.88
CA ASP A 207 23.04 -6.75 -5.87
C ASP A 207 23.74 -5.57 -5.18
N LEU A 208 24.49 -5.81 -4.11
CA LEU A 208 25.31 -4.80 -3.42
C LEU A 208 26.36 -4.20 -4.36
N GLU A 209 26.99 -5.05 -5.17
CA GLU A 209 28.05 -4.63 -6.12
C GLU A 209 27.53 -3.61 -7.15
N LEU A 210 26.25 -3.66 -7.53
CA LEU A 210 25.63 -2.70 -8.44
C LEU A 210 25.68 -1.25 -7.96
N TYR A 211 25.93 -1.04 -6.65
CA TYR A 211 25.87 0.25 -5.97
C TYR A 211 27.18 0.66 -5.29
N ARG A 212 28.26 -0.11 -5.48
CA ARG A 212 29.58 0.20 -4.91
C ARG A 212 30.13 1.57 -5.33
N ASP A 213 29.70 2.08 -6.48
CA ASP A 213 30.15 3.36 -7.03
C ASP A 213 29.30 4.57 -6.57
N LEU A 214 28.39 4.40 -5.60
CA LEU A 214 27.64 5.53 -5.04
C LEU A 214 28.60 6.64 -4.56
N PRO A 215 28.24 7.93 -4.73
CA PRO A 215 29.09 9.07 -4.39
C PRO A 215 29.62 9.03 -2.97
N LYS A 216 30.93 9.26 -2.81
CA LYS A 216 31.62 9.26 -1.50
C LYS A 216 31.06 10.28 -0.53
N LYS A 217 30.45 11.40 -1.01
CA LYS A 217 29.81 12.43 -0.18
C LYS A 217 28.76 11.85 0.80
N TYR A 218 28.09 10.75 0.46
CA TYR A 218 27.13 10.09 1.32
C TYR A 218 27.76 9.36 2.51
N ALA A 219 29.05 9.07 2.50
CA ALA A 219 29.77 8.48 3.64
C ALA A 219 29.95 9.46 4.81
N GLU A 220 29.94 10.77 4.54
CA GLU A 220 30.08 11.82 5.55
C GLU A 220 28.80 12.00 6.40
N THR A 221 27.65 11.62 5.84
CA THR A 221 26.36 11.70 6.53
C THR A 221 26.11 10.43 7.34
N GLN A 222 25.79 10.61 8.65
CA GLN A 222 25.43 9.50 9.51
C GLN A 222 23.91 9.38 9.65
N VAL A 223 23.39 8.16 9.50
CA VAL A 223 21.98 7.82 9.76
C VAL A 223 21.86 6.92 10.96
N SER A 224 20.75 7.07 11.69
CA SER A 224 20.47 6.27 12.89
C SER A 224 19.52 5.14 12.53
N LEU A 225 19.99 3.91 12.69
CA LEU A 225 19.22 2.67 12.52
C LEU A 225 19.05 1.94 13.85
N THR A 226 18.27 0.87 13.85
CA THR A 226 18.16 -0.03 14.99
C THR A 226 19.02 -1.26 14.73
N SER A 227 19.98 -1.56 15.62
CA SER A 227 20.80 -2.78 15.52
C SER A 227 19.95 -4.04 15.59
N ASN A 228 20.18 -4.99 14.68
CA ASN A 228 19.49 -6.28 14.67
C ASN A 228 19.83 -7.12 15.91
N GLU A 229 21.07 -7.04 16.37
CA GLU A 229 21.57 -7.83 17.50
C GLU A 229 21.08 -7.30 18.85
N THR A 230 21.17 -5.98 19.05
CA THR A 230 20.98 -5.37 20.37
C THR A 230 19.64 -4.63 20.53
N GLY A 231 18.93 -4.33 19.43
CA GLY A 231 17.73 -3.47 19.44
C GLY A 231 18.01 -2.01 19.79
N ARG A 232 19.29 -1.61 19.96
CA ARG A 232 19.71 -0.24 20.30
C ARG A 232 19.95 0.58 19.04
N LYS A 233 19.89 1.90 19.18
CA LYS A 233 20.24 2.81 18.09
C LYS A 233 21.74 2.74 17.80
N VAL A 234 22.06 2.57 16.51
CA VAL A 234 23.42 2.60 15.95
C VAL A 234 23.48 3.65 14.85
N LYS A 235 24.66 4.27 14.70
CA LYS A 235 24.94 5.19 13.59
C LYS A 235 25.73 4.44 12.51
N ARG A 236 25.32 4.63 11.25
CA ARG A 236 26.04 4.07 10.10
C ARG A 236 26.19 5.14 9.02
N PRO A 237 27.26 5.10 8.21
CA PRO A 237 27.38 5.97 7.03
C PRO A 237 26.17 5.80 6.10
N LEU A 238 25.60 6.92 5.67
CA LEU A 238 24.44 6.89 4.75
C LEU A 238 24.76 6.11 3.46
N ARG A 239 26.00 6.22 2.95
CA ARG A 239 26.43 5.51 1.75
C ARG A 239 26.26 4.00 1.86
N ASP A 240 26.70 3.41 2.96
CA ASP A 240 26.61 1.96 3.19
C ASP A 240 25.14 1.52 3.28
N VAL A 241 24.33 2.31 3.97
CA VAL A 241 22.89 2.06 4.09
C VAL A 241 22.17 2.18 2.74
N LEU A 242 22.57 3.13 1.89
CA LEU A 242 21.98 3.27 0.55
C LEU A 242 22.37 2.13 -0.38
N ILE A 243 23.60 1.60 -0.29
CA ILE A 243 24.03 0.42 -1.05
C ILE A 243 23.10 -0.77 -0.75
N GLU A 244 22.90 -1.07 0.52
CA GLU A 244 22.03 -2.17 0.96
C GLU A 244 20.57 -1.93 0.57
N ARG A 245 20.05 -0.73 0.82
CA ARG A 245 18.67 -0.37 0.50
C ARG A 245 18.37 -0.46 -1.01
N TYR A 246 19.27 0.02 -1.86
CA TYR A 246 19.08 -0.04 -3.31
C TYR A 246 19.23 -1.46 -3.84
N ALA A 247 20.07 -2.28 -3.23
CA ALA A 247 20.18 -3.70 -3.51
C ALA A 247 18.84 -4.42 -3.25
N GLU A 248 18.18 -4.15 -2.11
CA GLU A 248 16.86 -4.70 -1.81
C GLU A 248 15.77 -4.23 -2.79
N ILE A 249 15.78 -2.95 -3.20
CA ILE A 249 14.84 -2.44 -4.20
C ILE A 249 15.03 -3.17 -5.53
N THR A 250 16.29 -3.39 -5.94
CA THR A 250 16.59 -4.12 -7.18
C THR A 250 16.19 -5.60 -7.11
N ALA A 251 16.39 -6.26 -5.98
CA ALA A 251 15.95 -7.63 -5.77
C ALA A 251 14.43 -7.75 -5.79
N MET A 252 13.72 -6.82 -5.15
CA MET A 252 12.26 -6.71 -5.21
C MET A 252 11.78 -6.50 -6.65
N ASP A 253 12.36 -5.58 -7.38
CA ASP A 253 12.03 -5.30 -8.79
C ASP A 253 12.27 -6.53 -9.68
N ARG A 254 13.39 -7.24 -9.48
CA ARG A 254 13.70 -8.52 -10.17
C ARG A 254 12.64 -9.58 -9.89
N SER A 255 12.13 -9.68 -8.65
CA SER A 255 11.07 -10.60 -8.30
C SER A 255 9.75 -10.26 -9.02
N ILE A 256 9.44 -8.97 -9.21
CA ILE A 256 8.29 -8.50 -10.01
C ILE A 256 8.46 -8.94 -11.47
N GLY A 257 9.66 -8.81 -12.02
CA GLY A 257 10.00 -9.32 -13.36
C GLY A 257 9.77 -10.82 -13.49
N LYS A 258 10.17 -11.59 -12.48
CA LYS A 258 9.92 -13.04 -12.41
C LYS A 258 8.41 -13.37 -12.40
N LEU A 259 7.62 -12.67 -11.61
CA LEU A 259 6.17 -12.80 -11.57
C LEU A 259 5.54 -12.50 -12.94
N ARG A 260 5.88 -11.38 -13.57
CA ARG A 260 5.38 -10.97 -14.90
C ARG A 260 5.70 -12.02 -15.98
N ASN A 261 6.92 -12.54 -15.97
CA ASN A 261 7.36 -13.60 -16.89
C ASN A 261 6.62 -14.92 -16.63
N GLY A 262 6.43 -15.30 -15.37
CA GLY A 262 5.67 -16.48 -14.98
C GLY A 262 4.21 -16.40 -15.46
N LEU A 263 3.53 -15.27 -15.26
CA LEU A 263 2.17 -15.04 -15.76
C LEU A 263 2.10 -15.12 -17.30
N LYS A 264 3.11 -14.60 -18.00
CA LYS A 264 3.20 -14.71 -19.46
C LYS A 264 3.34 -16.18 -19.90
N THR A 265 4.22 -16.94 -19.27
CA THR A 265 4.45 -18.36 -19.55
C THR A 265 3.18 -19.21 -19.32
N LEU A 266 2.39 -18.86 -18.30
CA LEU A 266 1.12 -19.53 -18.00
C LEU A 266 -0.06 -19.03 -18.85
N GLY A 267 0.13 -18.06 -19.75
CA GLY A 267 -0.94 -17.47 -20.57
C GLY A 267 -1.94 -16.63 -19.78
N LEU A 268 -1.59 -16.17 -18.57
CA LEU A 268 -2.47 -15.43 -17.67
C LEU A 268 -2.25 -13.91 -17.72
N LYS A 269 -1.14 -13.45 -18.34
CA LYS A 269 -0.72 -12.04 -18.29
C LYS A 269 -1.79 -11.08 -18.79
N ASP A 270 -2.45 -11.39 -19.90
CA ASP A 270 -3.33 -10.44 -20.57
C ASP A 270 -4.55 -10.07 -19.71
N ASN A 271 -5.14 -11.04 -18.99
CA ASN A 271 -6.27 -10.81 -18.09
C ASN A 271 -5.88 -10.84 -16.60
N THR A 272 -4.68 -10.45 -16.28
CA THR A 272 -4.23 -10.22 -14.90
C THR A 272 -3.90 -8.74 -14.68
N LEU A 273 -4.62 -8.12 -13.74
CA LEU A 273 -4.35 -6.77 -13.26
C LEU A 273 -3.27 -6.84 -12.19
N LEU A 274 -2.07 -6.32 -12.51
CA LEU A 274 -0.99 -6.10 -11.56
C LEU A 274 -1.06 -4.64 -11.08
N TRP A 275 -1.18 -4.40 -9.76
CA TRP A 275 -1.16 -3.08 -9.19
C TRP A 275 -0.04 -2.99 -8.16
N TYR A 276 1.02 -2.25 -8.47
CA TYR A 276 2.11 -1.95 -7.58
C TYR A 276 1.94 -0.59 -6.91
N CYS A 277 2.28 -0.48 -5.60
CA CYS A 277 2.49 0.79 -4.91
C CYS A 277 3.46 0.64 -3.72
N GLY A 278 4.01 1.77 -3.24
CA GLY A 278 4.65 1.84 -1.92
C GLY A 278 3.60 1.92 -0.80
N ASP A 279 3.98 1.57 0.43
CA ASP A 279 3.07 1.65 1.58
C ASP A 279 3.17 2.96 2.37
N ASN A 280 4.25 3.68 2.28
CA ASN A 280 4.45 5.04 2.77
C ASN A 280 5.70 5.66 2.13
N GLY A 281 5.89 6.95 2.34
CA GLY A 281 7.04 7.66 1.79
C GLY A 281 8.37 7.25 2.40
N ILE A 282 9.44 7.86 1.91
CA ILE A 282 10.83 7.51 2.21
C ILE A 282 11.14 7.61 3.72
N PRO A 283 11.82 6.61 4.30
CA PRO A 283 12.24 6.66 5.70
C PRO A 283 13.43 7.60 5.92
N PRO A 284 13.77 7.97 7.19
CA PRO A 284 14.94 8.81 7.50
C PRO A 284 16.29 8.24 7.03
N SER A 285 16.35 6.94 6.76
CA SER A 285 17.52 6.22 6.23
C SER A 285 17.63 6.23 4.70
N GLY A 286 16.61 6.75 3.99
CA GLY A 286 16.67 6.93 2.55
C GLY A 286 17.38 8.21 2.12
N LEU A 287 17.47 8.44 0.82
CA LEU A 287 18.14 9.61 0.27
C LEU A 287 17.38 10.89 0.66
N ARG A 288 18.09 11.86 1.27
CA ARG A 288 17.50 13.10 1.77
C ARG A 288 17.43 14.23 0.73
N GLU A 289 18.04 14.04 -0.41
CA GLU A 289 18.02 15.01 -1.51
C GLU A 289 16.71 14.90 -2.32
N SER A 290 15.57 14.77 -1.63
CA SER A 290 14.26 14.73 -2.25
C SER A 290 13.78 16.13 -2.63
N ARG A 291 13.08 16.22 -3.76
CA ARG A 291 12.34 17.43 -4.15
C ARG A 291 11.09 17.64 -3.31
N PHE A 292 10.65 16.65 -2.56
CA PHE A 292 9.44 16.69 -1.74
C PHE A 292 9.75 16.91 -0.27
N ARG A 293 8.89 17.65 0.41
CA ARG A 293 8.99 17.90 1.84
C ARG A 293 8.56 16.69 2.67
N GLY A 294 9.19 16.49 3.83
CA GLY A 294 8.81 15.48 4.82
C GLY A 294 9.52 14.16 4.64
N LEU A 295 9.07 13.16 5.39
CA LEU A 295 9.58 11.79 5.42
C LEU A 295 8.45 10.88 5.96
N LYS A 296 8.63 9.55 5.91
CA LYS A 296 7.76 8.56 6.59
C LYS A 296 7.30 9.06 7.96
N GLY A 297 6.01 8.96 8.23
CA GLY A 297 5.39 9.47 9.46
C GLY A 297 4.90 10.91 9.38
N LYS A 298 5.23 11.66 8.32
CA LYS A 298 4.75 13.02 8.07
C LYS A 298 3.63 13.03 7.04
N VAL A 299 2.77 14.07 7.09
CA VAL A 299 1.65 14.25 6.15
C VAL A 299 2.01 15.11 4.93
N TYR A 300 3.27 15.52 4.79
CA TYR A 300 3.82 16.19 3.62
C TYR A 300 4.09 15.20 2.48
N GLU A 301 4.29 15.72 1.26
CA GLU A 301 4.39 14.90 0.04
C GLU A 301 5.35 13.71 0.18
N ASN A 302 6.57 13.91 0.66
CA ASN A 302 7.55 12.82 0.80
C ASN A 302 7.21 11.77 1.87
N GLY A 303 6.23 12.05 2.73
CA GLY A 303 5.75 11.08 3.74
C GLY A 303 4.60 10.21 3.25
N ILE A 304 3.84 10.68 2.24
CA ILE A 304 2.58 10.05 1.82
C ILE A 304 2.46 9.79 0.32
N ARG A 305 3.26 10.46 -0.53
CA ARG A 305 3.29 10.20 -1.97
C ARG A 305 4.21 9.03 -2.25
N VAL A 306 3.72 8.04 -3.00
CA VAL A 306 4.42 6.78 -3.26
C VAL A 306 4.38 6.44 -4.75
N PRO A 307 5.34 5.63 -5.25
CA PRO A 307 5.27 5.15 -6.63
C PRO A 307 4.07 4.24 -6.79
N ALA A 308 3.35 4.35 -7.92
CA ALA A 308 2.26 3.47 -8.24
C ALA A 308 2.08 3.27 -9.73
N VAL A 309 1.85 2.03 -10.13
CA VAL A 309 1.64 1.62 -11.52
C VAL A 309 0.66 0.45 -11.61
N ILE A 310 -0.19 0.46 -12.64
CA ILE A 310 -1.12 -0.63 -12.94
C ILE A 310 -0.81 -1.16 -14.34
N GLU A 311 -0.47 -2.45 -14.45
CA GLU A 311 -0.35 -3.16 -15.72
C GLU A 311 -1.53 -4.14 -15.86
N TRP A 312 -2.31 -3.99 -16.91
CA TRP A 312 -3.41 -4.89 -17.25
C TRP A 312 -3.72 -4.81 -18.76
N PRO A 313 -3.08 -5.63 -19.59
CA PRO A 313 -3.18 -5.52 -21.05
C PRO A 313 -4.62 -5.55 -21.58
N ALA A 314 -5.49 -6.42 -21.06
CA ALA A 314 -6.89 -6.50 -21.50
C ALA A 314 -7.73 -5.26 -21.12
N GLY A 315 -7.39 -4.57 -20.02
CA GLY A 315 -8.16 -3.41 -19.55
C GLY A 315 -7.46 -2.06 -19.80
N ILE A 316 -6.16 -2.06 -20.06
CA ILE A 316 -5.33 -0.88 -20.34
C ILE A 316 -4.49 -1.19 -21.59
N PRO A 317 -5.09 -1.18 -22.78
CA PRO A 317 -4.42 -1.63 -24.01
C PRO A 317 -3.35 -0.64 -24.53
N LYS A 318 -3.30 0.56 -23.97
CA LYS A 318 -2.33 1.60 -24.33
C LYS A 318 -1.76 2.25 -23.07
N PRO A 319 -0.47 2.59 -23.05
CA PRO A 319 0.13 3.29 -21.91
C PRO A 319 -0.60 4.60 -21.59
N LEU A 320 -0.80 4.86 -20.31
CA LEU A 320 -1.45 6.06 -19.78
C LEU A 320 -0.61 6.65 -18.64
N VAL A 321 -0.66 7.97 -18.50
CA VAL A 321 -0.13 8.70 -17.34
C VAL A 321 -1.25 9.55 -16.77
N SER A 322 -1.52 9.40 -15.47
CA SER A 322 -2.55 10.18 -14.78
C SER A 322 -1.95 11.08 -13.71
N PRO A 323 -2.15 12.41 -13.82
CA PRO A 323 -1.80 13.36 -12.76
C PRO A 323 -2.92 13.51 -11.72
N VAL A 324 -4.04 12.82 -11.87
CA VAL A 324 -5.16 12.92 -10.92
C VAL A 324 -4.77 12.26 -9.59
N SER A 325 -4.99 12.99 -8.49
CA SER A 325 -4.70 12.49 -7.15
C SER A 325 -5.55 11.26 -6.82
N THR A 326 -4.90 10.18 -6.44
CA THR A 326 -5.48 8.89 -6.06
C THR A 326 -4.85 8.39 -4.76
N VAL A 327 -5.47 7.46 -4.08
CA VAL A 327 -5.02 6.99 -2.76
C VAL A 327 -5.30 5.50 -2.57
N THR A 328 -4.58 4.87 -1.68
CA THR A 328 -4.67 3.43 -1.40
C THR A 328 -6.08 2.94 -1.04
N SER A 329 -6.94 3.79 -0.47
CA SER A 329 -8.36 3.44 -0.25
C SER A 329 -9.18 3.27 -1.53
N ASP A 330 -8.72 3.78 -2.67
CA ASP A 330 -9.40 3.65 -3.96
C ASP A 330 -9.31 2.22 -4.53
N ILE A 331 -8.37 1.41 -4.03
CA ILE A 331 -8.13 0.03 -4.50
C ILE A 331 -9.39 -0.83 -4.31
N LEU A 332 -9.96 -0.85 -3.10
CA LEU A 332 -11.12 -1.69 -2.80
C LEU A 332 -12.34 -1.37 -3.69
N PRO A 333 -12.86 -0.13 -3.78
CA PRO A 333 -14.03 0.15 -4.61
C PRO A 333 -13.77 -0.06 -6.10
N THR A 334 -12.53 0.13 -6.57
CA THR A 334 -12.14 -0.15 -7.94
C THR A 334 -12.20 -1.64 -8.26
N LEU A 335 -11.59 -2.46 -7.42
CA LEU A 335 -11.58 -3.91 -7.64
C LEU A 335 -12.96 -4.54 -7.43
N CYS A 336 -13.76 -4.04 -6.48
CA CYS A 336 -15.16 -4.46 -6.35
C CYS A 336 -15.94 -4.18 -7.63
N LYS A 337 -15.76 -3.01 -8.25
CA LYS A 337 -16.42 -2.69 -9.53
C LYS A 337 -16.00 -3.63 -10.64
N LEU A 338 -14.71 -3.95 -10.77
CA LEU A 338 -14.20 -4.90 -11.77
C LEU A 338 -14.66 -6.33 -11.52
N ALA A 339 -14.74 -6.74 -10.28
CA ALA A 339 -15.18 -8.08 -9.87
C ALA A 339 -16.70 -8.26 -9.88
N GLY A 340 -17.48 -7.18 -10.00
CA GLY A 340 -18.92 -7.20 -9.79
C GLY A 340 -19.33 -7.51 -8.36
N ALA A 341 -18.46 -7.16 -7.38
CA ALA A 341 -18.74 -7.30 -5.95
C ALA A 341 -19.53 -6.10 -5.42
N THR A 342 -20.44 -6.35 -4.48
CA THR A 342 -21.19 -5.31 -3.78
C THR A 342 -20.31 -4.66 -2.72
N LEU A 343 -20.28 -3.33 -2.67
CA LEU A 343 -19.59 -2.60 -1.62
C LEU A 343 -20.26 -2.78 -0.26
N PRO A 344 -19.53 -2.77 0.86
CA PRO A 344 -20.12 -2.83 2.19
C PRO A 344 -20.89 -1.53 2.52
N ASP A 345 -21.96 -1.66 3.31
CA ASP A 345 -22.77 -0.52 3.77
C ASP A 345 -22.11 0.18 4.98
N VAL A 346 -20.92 0.72 4.73
CA VAL A 346 -20.14 1.51 5.71
C VAL A 346 -19.47 2.68 5.00
N PRO A 347 -19.11 3.77 5.70
CA PRO A 347 -18.38 4.88 5.08
C PRO A 347 -17.05 4.44 4.48
N LEU A 348 -16.90 4.57 3.18
CA LEU A 348 -15.64 4.39 2.45
C LEU A 348 -14.96 5.75 2.23
N ASP A 349 -13.62 5.75 2.22
CA ASP A 349 -12.82 6.97 1.94
C ASP A 349 -12.21 6.92 0.51
N GLY A 350 -12.34 5.80 -0.16
CA GLY A 350 -11.92 5.60 -1.55
C GLY A 350 -13.02 5.80 -2.58
N ILE A 351 -12.61 5.98 -3.82
CA ILE A 351 -13.50 6.06 -4.99
C ILE A 351 -13.15 4.97 -6.02
N ASN A 352 -14.09 4.68 -6.91
CA ASN A 352 -13.86 3.77 -8.03
C ASN A 352 -13.03 4.45 -9.13
N LEU A 353 -11.88 3.86 -9.49
CA LEU A 353 -10.96 4.35 -10.52
C LEU A 353 -11.16 3.68 -11.90
N VAL A 354 -12.17 2.86 -12.12
CA VAL A 354 -12.42 2.23 -13.44
C VAL A 354 -12.45 3.27 -14.58
N PRO A 355 -13.07 4.47 -14.43
CA PRO A 355 -12.97 5.51 -15.46
C PRO A 355 -11.55 6.02 -15.72
N MET A 356 -10.64 5.92 -14.74
CA MET A 356 -9.22 6.26 -14.92
C MET A 356 -8.50 5.22 -15.75
N LEU A 357 -8.79 3.92 -15.55
CA LEU A 357 -8.23 2.83 -16.36
C LEU A 357 -8.59 3.00 -17.84
N ALA A 358 -9.76 3.57 -18.12
CA ALA A 358 -10.22 3.92 -19.46
C ALA A 358 -9.66 5.27 -19.98
N GLY A 359 -8.87 6.00 -19.17
CA GLY A 359 -8.35 7.34 -19.54
C GLY A 359 -9.40 8.47 -19.49
N GLU A 360 -10.57 8.22 -18.92
CA GLU A 360 -11.71 9.15 -18.90
C GLU A 360 -11.72 10.09 -17.68
N MET A 361 -11.11 9.69 -16.56
CA MET A 361 -11.10 10.47 -15.33
C MET A 361 -10.14 11.67 -15.43
N LYS A 362 -10.69 12.89 -15.44
CA LYS A 362 -9.91 14.15 -15.50
C LYS A 362 -9.70 14.79 -14.14
N LYS A 363 -10.53 14.47 -13.15
CA LYS A 363 -10.46 14.98 -11.78
C LYS A 363 -11.09 14.00 -10.80
N ARG A 364 -10.62 14.04 -9.54
CA ARG A 364 -11.21 13.30 -8.44
C ARG A 364 -12.51 13.97 -7.95
N SER A 365 -13.51 13.16 -7.63
CA SER A 365 -14.82 13.66 -7.17
C SER A 365 -14.83 14.07 -5.69
N THR A 366 -14.03 13.42 -4.85
CA THR A 366 -13.97 13.66 -3.40
C THR A 366 -12.53 13.93 -2.96
N PRO A 367 -12.29 14.82 -1.97
CA PRO A 367 -10.95 15.04 -1.44
C PRO A 367 -10.33 13.80 -0.83
N ILE A 368 -8.99 13.75 -0.77
CA ILE A 368 -8.21 12.76 -0.02
C ILE A 368 -7.89 13.38 1.34
N SER A 369 -8.21 12.68 2.43
CA SER A 369 -7.88 13.12 3.78
C SER A 369 -6.91 12.14 4.45
N ILE A 370 -5.88 12.68 5.10
CA ILE A 370 -4.81 11.96 5.81
C ILE A 370 -4.76 12.48 7.25
N TRP A 371 -4.59 11.60 8.22
CA TRP A 371 -4.58 12.02 9.61
C TRP A 371 -3.76 11.10 10.52
N ASN A 372 -2.70 11.65 11.10
CA ASN A 372 -1.97 11.04 12.21
C ASN A 372 -2.76 11.28 13.50
N PHE A 373 -3.51 10.27 13.93
CA PHE A 373 -4.33 10.34 15.13
C PHE A 373 -3.49 10.53 16.41
N PRO A 374 -3.89 11.42 17.35
CA PRO A 374 -3.20 11.60 18.63
C PRO A 374 -3.51 10.41 19.56
N VAL A 375 -2.72 9.36 19.47
CA VAL A 375 -2.95 8.05 20.11
C VAL A 375 -3.07 8.14 21.63
N GLU A 376 -2.39 9.09 22.25
CA GLU A 376 -2.45 9.38 23.70
C GLU A 376 -3.88 9.71 24.15
N THR A 377 -4.72 10.21 23.23
CA THR A 377 -6.13 10.54 23.52
C THR A 377 -7.06 9.31 23.49
N SER A 378 -6.56 8.14 23.08
CA SER A 378 -7.27 6.85 23.07
C SER A 378 -6.87 5.94 24.24
N GLN A 379 -6.06 6.42 25.19
CA GLN A 379 -5.63 5.60 26.33
C GLN A 379 -6.80 5.32 27.28
N GLY A 380 -6.77 4.12 27.91
CA GLY A 380 -7.78 3.71 28.91
C GLY A 380 -8.99 2.99 28.32
N GLY A 381 -9.04 2.74 27.02
CA GLY A 381 -10.02 1.85 26.41
C GLY A 381 -9.78 0.39 26.79
N LYS A 382 -10.87 -0.39 26.90
CA LYS A 382 -10.77 -1.85 27.07
C LYS A 382 -10.25 -2.47 25.78
N PRO A 383 -9.45 -3.56 25.84
CA PRO A 383 -9.06 -4.30 24.65
C PRO A 383 -10.27 -4.74 23.84
N TYR A 384 -10.23 -4.49 22.53
CA TYR A 384 -11.23 -4.97 21.56
C TYR A 384 -11.08 -6.47 21.29
N ILE A 385 -9.86 -6.96 21.40
CA ILE A 385 -9.46 -8.34 21.19
C ILE A 385 -8.63 -8.76 22.41
N ASP A 386 -8.82 -10.00 22.88
CA ASP A 386 -8.02 -10.57 23.96
C ASP A 386 -6.50 -10.40 23.63
N PRO A 387 -5.71 -9.80 24.54
CA PRO A 387 -4.28 -9.58 24.33
C PRO A 387 -3.49 -10.85 24.00
N GLU A 388 -3.89 -12.02 24.52
CA GLU A 388 -3.21 -13.30 24.18
C GLU A 388 -3.41 -13.68 22.71
N LEU A 389 -4.55 -13.36 22.12
CA LEU A 389 -4.81 -13.57 20.70
C LEU A 389 -4.05 -12.57 19.81
N GLN A 390 -3.54 -11.47 20.40
CA GLN A 390 -2.82 -10.40 19.72
C GLN A 390 -1.28 -10.56 19.77
N LYS A 391 -0.76 -11.61 20.40
CA LYS A 391 0.67 -11.94 20.38
C LYS A 391 1.05 -12.54 19.03
N GLY A 392 2.07 -11.97 18.37
CA GLY A 392 2.66 -12.52 17.16
C GLY A 392 3.45 -13.79 17.41
N THR A 393 3.78 -14.51 16.36
CA THR A 393 4.49 -15.79 16.40
C THR A 393 5.72 -15.84 15.52
N THR A 394 5.78 -15.03 14.47
CA THR A 394 6.98 -14.97 13.63
C THR A 394 8.05 -14.12 14.30
N PRO A 395 9.32 -14.58 14.34
CA PRO A 395 10.39 -13.88 15.03
C PRO A 395 10.70 -12.55 14.32
N LEU A 396 10.94 -11.50 15.10
CA LEU A 396 11.47 -10.25 14.59
C LEU A 396 12.93 -10.44 14.16
N VAL A 397 13.30 -9.93 12.99
CA VAL A 397 14.69 -9.91 12.52
C VAL A 397 15.59 -9.00 13.34
N LYS A 398 14.99 -8.10 14.11
CA LYS A 398 15.69 -7.28 15.11
C LYS A 398 14.88 -7.21 16.40
N GLN A 399 15.57 -7.22 17.52
CA GLN A 399 14.96 -7.02 18.83
C GLN A 399 14.35 -5.61 18.92
N MET A 400 13.07 -5.52 19.29
CA MET A 400 12.38 -4.25 19.51
C MET A 400 11.96 -4.13 20.97
N ARG A 401 12.68 -3.31 21.76
CA ARG A 401 12.38 -3.06 23.19
C ARG A 401 12.28 -4.36 24.00
N GLY A 402 13.19 -5.30 23.77
CA GLY A 402 13.20 -6.60 24.42
C GLY A 402 12.18 -7.62 23.89
N LEU A 403 11.42 -7.30 22.86
CA LEU A 403 10.47 -8.21 22.23
C LEU A 403 11.13 -8.95 21.06
N PHE A 404 10.85 -10.25 20.95
CA PHE A 404 11.31 -11.12 19.85
C PHE A 404 10.23 -11.43 18.84
N THR A 405 8.96 -11.08 19.14
CA THR A 405 7.82 -11.19 18.23
C THR A 405 7.01 -9.89 18.29
N ARG A 406 6.23 -9.61 17.24
CA ARG A 406 5.38 -8.42 17.19
C ARG A 406 4.08 -8.68 17.94
N ASN A 407 3.81 -7.90 19.01
CA ASN A 407 2.49 -7.87 19.63
C ASN A 407 1.66 -6.74 19.02
N PHE A 408 0.37 -7.01 18.90
CA PHE A 408 -0.62 -6.06 18.39
C PHE A 408 -1.61 -5.69 19.47
N ARG A 409 -2.36 -4.64 19.21
CA ARG A 409 -3.48 -4.21 20.06
C ARG A 409 -4.55 -3.53 19.22
N ASN A 410 -5.77 -3.59 19.66
CA ASN A 410 -6.87 -2.71 19.26
C ASN A 410 -7.75 -2.54 20.50
N ASP A 411 -8.11 -1.31 20.80
CA ASP A 411 -8.88 -0.99 22.00
C ASP A 411 -10.16 -0.26 21.60
N HIS A 412 -11.22 -0.44 22.39
CA HIS A 412 -12.39 0.42 22.29
C HIS A 412 -12.00 1.87 22.59
N HIS A 413 -12.47 2.81 21.78
CA HIS A 413 -12.23 4.22 22.05
C HIS A 413 -13.15 4.66 23.22
N PRO A 414 -12.61 5.26 24.30
CA PRO A 414 -13.42 5.46 25.51
C PRO A 414 -14.49 6.54 25.33
N LYS A 415 -14.16 7.66 24.69
CA LYS A 415 -15.06 8.78 24.39
C LYS A 415 -14.39 9.80 23.45
N ILE A 416 -15.21 10.50 22.67
CA ILE A 416 -14.72 11.60 21.83
C ILE A 416 -14.53 12.87 22.69
N THR A 417 -13.39 13.50 22.57
CA THR A 417 -13.01 14.76 23.20
C THR A 417 -12.50 15.75 22.17
N LYS A 418 -12.36 17.02 22.53
CA LYS A 418 -11.74 18.04 21.64
C LYS A 418 -10.31 17.63 21.23
N GLY A 419 -9.55 16.98 22.12
CA GLY A 419 -8.20 16.53 21.88
C GLY A 419 -8.10 15.48 20.75
N ASN A 420 -9.13 14.65 20.54
CA ASN A 420 -9.14 13.65 19.48
C ASN A 420 -9.03 14.24 18.07
N PHE A 421 -9.42 15.49 17.86
CA PHE A 421 -9.32 16.17 16.56
C PHE A 421 -7.93 16.75 16.24
N ASN A 422 -6.98 16.66 17.17
CA ASN A 422 -5.61 17.13 16.98
C ASN A 422 -4.77 16.14 16.16
N GLY A 423 -3.47 16.39 16.12
CA GLY A 423 -2.50 15.62 15.34
C GLY A 423 -2.31 16.16 13.92
N ALA A 424 -1.20 15.80 13.31
CA ALA A 424 -0.85 16.21 11.96
C ALA A 424 -1.87 15.63 10.96
N ARG A 425 -2.44 16.51 10.13
CA ARG A 425 -3.51 16.12 9.19
C ARG A 425 -3.47 16.93 7.92
N ALA A 426 -3.93 16.35 6.84
CA ALA A 426 -3.97 17.00 5.53
C ALA A 426 -5.26 16.65 4.77
N ILE A 427 -5.66 17.55 3.86
CA ILE A 427 -6.70 17.31 2.87
C ILE A 427 -6.19 17.77 1.50
N ILE A 428 -6.31 16.89 0.49
CA ILE A 428 -5.94 17.17 -0.90
C ILE A 428 -7.23 17.27 -1.70
N SER A 429 -7.44 18.41 -2.35
CA SER A 429 -8.63 18.70 -3.15
C SER A 429 -8.25 19.42 -4.45
N GLY A 430 -8.36 18.70 -5.58
CA GLY A 430 -7.82 19.18 -6.85
C GLY A 430 -6.31 19.39 -6.75
N ASP A 431 -5.82 20.55 -7.13
CA ASP A 431 -4.41 20.92 -7.11
C ASP A 431 -3.93 21.41 -5.73
N TYR A 432 -4.85 21.60 -4.76
CA TYR A 432 -4.52 22.17 -3.46
C TYR A 432 -4.44 21.14 -2.35
N LYS A 433 -3.47 21.35 -1.47
CA LYS A 433 -3.31 20.60 -0.23
C LYS A 433 -3.25 21.55 0.96
N LEU A 434 -4.17 21.32 1.90
CA LEU A 434 -4.12 21.95 3.21
C LEU A 434 -3.48 21.00 4.20
N VAL A 435 -2.54 21.51 5.00
CA VAL A 435 -1.88 20.79 6.10
C VAL A 435 -2.16 21.55 7.39
N ILE A 436 -2.48 20.81 8.46
CA ILE A 436 -2.65 21.37 9.80
C ILE A 436 -1.74 20.59 10.75
N ASP A 437 -0.94 21.31 11.52
CA ASP A 437 0.02 20.75 12.49
C ASP A 437 0.95 19.68 11.87
N GLY A 438 1.35 19.86 10.61
CA GLY A 438 2.21 18.91 9.88
C GLY A 438 3.58 18.75 10.53
N ASP A 439 4.15 19.85 10.99
CA ASP A 439 5.32 19.90 11.87
C ASP A 439 5.00 20.68 13.15
N LYS A 440 5.92 20.63 14.12
CA LYS A 440 5.76 21.33 15.39
C LYS A 440 5.64 22.84 15.17
N ASN A 441 4.53 23.42 15.62
CA ASN A 441 4.23 24.86 15.55
C ASN A 441 4.01 25.45 14.14
N THR A 442 3.71 24.64 13.11
CA THR A 442 3.44 25.16 11.75
C THR A 442 2.02 25.71 11.59
N GLY A 443 1.05 25.24 12.39
CA GLY A 443 -0.34 25.67 12.31
C GLY A 443 -1.01 25.23 11.00
N VAL A 444 -1.59 26.21 10.27
CA VAL A 444 -2.29 25.96 8.99
C VAL A 444 -1.40 26.34 7.83
N GLU A 445 -1.20 25.43 6.90
CA GLU A 445 -0.47 25.63 5.66
C GLU A 445 -1.35 25.21 4.47
N LEU A 446 -1.26 25.95 3.37
CA LEU A 446 -1.97 25.66 2.12
C LEU A 446 -0.99 25.73 0.96
N PHE A 447 -0.94 24.71 0.12
CA PHE A 447 -0.03 24.59 -1.01
C PHE A 447 -0.80 24.32 -2.32
N ASN A 448 -0.30 24.84 -3.45
CA ASN A 448 -0.72 24.42 -4.78
C ASN A 448 0.27 23.38 -5.29
N LEU A 449 -0.06 22.10 -5.18
CA LEU A 449 0.86 21.00 -5.52
C LEU A 449 1.24 20.94 -6.99
N LYS A 450 0.44 21.52 -7.89
CA LYS A 450 0.74 21.59 -9.31
C LYS A 450 1.94 22.51 -9.60
N GLU A 451 2.06 23.60 -8.86
CA GLU A 451 3.10 24.60 -9.04
C GLU A 451 4.21 24.51 -8.01
N ASP A 452 3.90 23.98 -6.83
CA ASP A 452 4.78 23.87 -5.66
C ASP A 452 4.64 22.48 -5.01
N SER A 453 5.10 21.45 -5.71
CA SER A 453 5.10 20.08 -5.16
C SER A 453 6.08 19.89 -3.99
N ALA A 454 6.99 20.85 -3.78
CA ALA A 454 7.95 20.86 -2.66
C ALA A 454 7.34 21.42 -1.37
N GLU A 455 6.11 21.96 -1.41
CA GLU A 455 5.40 22.52 -0.25
C GLU A 455 6.20 23.63 0.46
N THR A 456 6.77 24.55 -0.32
CA THR A 456 7.64 25.64 0.16
C THR A 456 6.89 26.97 0.32
N ASN A 457 5.84 27.21 -0.47
CA ASN A 457 5.09 28.46 -0.52
C ASN A 457 3.71 28.33 0.15
N ASN A 458 3.60 28.76 1.40
CA ASN A 458 2.35 28.70 2.16
C ASN A 458 1.36 29.78 1.75
N LEU A 459 0.28 29.40 1.06
CA LEU A 459 -0.79 30.25 0.56
C LEU A 459 -1.94 30.48 1.57
N ALA A 460 -1.88 29.97 2.80
CA ALA A 460 -3.00 30.00 3.74
C ALA A 460 -3.49 31.41 4.09
N LYS A 461 -2.60 32.41 4.06
CA LYS A 461 -2.95 33.81 4.29
C LYS A 461 -3.51 34.49 3.03
N SER A 462 -2.91 34.28 1.87
CA SER A 462 -3.31 34.88 0.59
C SER A 462 -4.57 34.25 0.02
N GLN A 463 -4.87 32.98 0.35
CA GLN A 463 -6.08 32.24 -0.06
C GLN A 463 -6.89 31.79 1.16
N ALA A 464 -7.18 32.73 2.07
CA ALA A 464 -7.81 32.46 3.37
C ALA A 464 -9.17 31.76 3.27
N ASP A 465 -9.99 32.10 2.28
CA ASP A 465 -11.33 31.50 2.10
C ASP A 465 -11.24 30.06 1.64
N LEU A 466 -10.30 29.73 0.75
CA LEU A 466 -10.04 28.35 0.36
C LEU A 466 -9.50 27.53 1.55
N ALA A 467 -8.57 28.10 2.31
CA ALA A 467 -8.05 27.46 3.52
C ALA A 467 -9.17 27.15 4.52
N LYS A 468 -10.07 28.11 4.81
CA LYS A 468 -11.24 27.90 5.69
C LYS A 468 -12.19 26.82 5.17
N LYS A 469 -12.48 26.82 3.87
CA LYS A 469 -13.32 25.80 3.22
C LYS A 469 -12.74 24.39 3.41
N LEU A 470 -11.44 24.22 3.12
CA LEU A 470 -10.76 22.92 3.27
C LEU A 470 -10.66 22.47 4.74
N GLN A 471 -10.44 23.42 5.67
CA GLN A 471 -10.48 23.12 7.11
C GLN A 471 -11.84 22.58 7.55
N LEU A 472 -12.94 23.19 7.09
CA LEU A 472 -14.29 22.72 7.40
C LEU A 472 -14.56 21.34 6.82
N GLN A 473 -14.16 21.08 5.56
CA GLN A 473 -14.29 19.75 4.94
C GLN A 473 -13.51 18.69 5.72
N LEU A 474 -12.25 18.99 6.08
CA LEU A 474 -11.41 18.10 6.87
C LEU A 474 -12.04 17.82 8.26
N ARG A 475 -12.60 18.84 8.91
CA ARG A 475 -13.25 18.70 10.21
C ARG A 475 -14.49 17.82 10.14
N ASN A 476 -15.33 17.98 9.13
CA ASN A 476 -16.51 17.16 8.90
C ASN A 476 -16.13 15.70 8.66
N TRP A 477 -15.08 15.46 7.86
CA TRP A 477 -14.53 14.13 7.63
C TRP A 477 -13.97 13.51 8.92
N GLN A 478 -13.22 14.26 9.75
CA GLN A 478 -12.73 13.78 11.05
C GLN A 478 -13.90 13.37 11.97
N THR A 479 -15.01 14.11 11.96
CA THR A 479 -16.21 13.76 12.72
C THR A 479 -16.78 12.41 12.27
N SER A 480 -16.87 12.17 10.96
CA SER A 480 -17.27 10.86 10.41
C SER A 480 -16.33 9.74 10.84
N VAL A 481 -15.01 9.98 10.79
CA VAL A 481 -14.01 8.99 11.23
C VAL A 481 -14.16 8.65 12.71
N LEU A 482 -14.37 9.65 13.58
CA LEU A 482 -14.55 9.44 15.01
C LEU A 482 -15.85 8.70 15.33
N ASN A 483 -16.93 8.94 14.58
CA ASN A 483 -18.18 8.18 14.73
C ASN A 483 -17.95 6.69 14.40
N SER A 484 -17.22 6.39 13.32
CA SER A 484 -16.82 5.02 12.98
C SER A 484 -15.95 4.40 14.09
N LEU A 485 -14.99 5.15 14.62
CA LEU A 485 -14.11 4.70 15.71
C LEU A 485 -14.92 4.33 16.97
N MET A 486 -16.04 5.04 17.24
CA MET A 486 -17.03 4.73 18.28
C MET A 486 -18.01 3.64 17.88
N GLU A 487 -17.70 2.87 16.82
CA GLU A 487 -18.44 1.68 16.38
C GLU A 487 -19.85 1.95 15.78
N ALA A 488 -20.13 3.18 15.38
CA ALA A 488 -21.43 3.52 14.78
C ALA A 488 -21.74 2.72 13.49
N ASP A 489 -20.69 2.19 12.82
CA ASP A 489 -20.80 1.45 11.56
C ASP A 489 -21.12 -0.06 11.77
N TYR A 490 -21.09 -0.57 13.00
CA TYR A 490 -21.26 -2.01 13.29
C TYR A 490 -22.63 -2.34 13.89
N LYS A 491 -23.67 -1.71 13.38
CA LYS A 491 -25.05 -1.94 13.80
C LYS A 491 -25.56 -3.33 13.39
#